data_60942b7bba538fbdc84531b50ef98960
#
_entry.id   60942b7bba538fbdc84531b50ef98960
#
_cell.length_a   1.000
_cell.length_b   1.000
_cell.length_c   1.000
_cell.angle_alpha   90.00
_cell.angle_beta   90.00
_cell.angle_gamma   90.00
#
_symmetry.space_group_name_H-M   'P 1'
#
loop_
_entity.id
_entity.type
_entity.pdbx_description
1 polymer ?
#
loop_
_entity_poly.entity_id
_entity_poly.type
_entity_poly.pdbx_seq_one_letter_code
_entity_poly.pdbx_strand_id
1 'polypeptide(L)'
;MIQQRIAKSRLAIPIMIIYSMAVWGALLLSDIKFWHAIILFAVNLLLISEFNNRNALNRQHNRKICCVYIAIMTACPNLLTDVRAMLVQTCILIALTKLFQTYQRRDDMTHRYAAYLFLGIGIAAWPPLLLFVPLFWIGEAAYLMSFSIKAW
;
A
#
# COMPACT_ATOMS: atom_id res chain seq x y z
N MET A 1 -9.15 -26.62 3.42
CA MET A 1 -8.11 -27.00 4.40
C MET A 1 -6.67 -26.79 3.91
N ILE A 2 -6.34 -26.99 2.64
CA ILE A 2 -4.98 -26.80 2.06
C ILE A 2 -4.55 -25.33 2.11
N GLN A 3 -5.44 -24.38 1.80
CA GLN A 3 -5.16 -22.93 1.82
C GLN A 3 -4.73 -22.41 3.21
N GLN A 4 -5.25 -22.99 4.29
CA GLN A 4 -4.86 -22.59 5.65
C GLN A 4 -3.47 -23.10 6.05
N ARG A 5 -3.05 -24.25 5.53
CA ARG A 5 -1.70 -24.78 5.77
C ARG A 5 -0.62 -23.98 5.03
N ILE A 6 -0.89 -23.59 3.78
CA ILE A 6 0.04 -22.76 2.97
C ILE A 6 0.20 -21.38 3.62
N ALA A 7 -0.89 -20.83 4.15
CA ALA A 7 -0.90 -19.51 4.77
C ALA A 7 -0.20 -19.44 6.14
N LYS A 8 -0.03 -20.56 6.84
CA LYS A 8 0.72 -20.68 8.10
C LYS A 8 2.20 -21.02 7.88
N SER A 9 2.60 -21.39 6.67
CA SER A 9 3.98 -21.79 6.41
C SER A 9 4.90 -20.56 6.45
N ARG A 10 5.98 -20.66 7.24
CA ARG A 10 7.04 -19.63 7.29
C ARG A 10 7.76 -19.48 5.93
N LEU A 11 7.59 -20.45 5.04
CA LEU A 11 8.23 -20.52 3.73
C LEU A 11 7.43 -19.80 2.62
N ALA A 12 6.17 -19.38 2.86
CA ALA A 12 5.34 -18.76 1.82
C ALA A 12 5.96 -17.45 1.29
N ILE A 13 6.47 -16.58 2.17
CA ILE A 13 7.11 -15.33 1.75
C ILE A 13 8.40 -15.57 0.98
N PRO A 14 9.39 -16.35 1.47
CA PRO A 14 10.62 -16.56 0.73
C PRO A 14 10.38 -17.22 -0.64
N ILE A 15 9.45 -18.16 -0.75
CA ILE A 15 9.09 -18.76 -2.04
C ILE A 15 8.53 -17.72 -3.01
N MET A 16 7.64 -16.85 -2.55
CA MET A 16 7.07 -15.79 -3.39
C MET A 16 8.11 -14.74 -3.79
N ILE A 17 9.05 -14.43 -2.92
CA ILE A 17 10.17 -13.52 -3.23
C ILE A 17 11.09 -14.15 -4.28
N ILE A 18 11.44 -15.43 -4.15
CA ILE A 18 12.26 -16.14 -5.14
C ILE A 18 11.55 -16.16 -6.50
N TYR A 19 10.25 -16.47 -6.51
CA TYR A 19 9.44 -16.47 -7.73
C TYR A 19 9.41 -15.07 -8.38
N SER A 20 9.17 -14.03 -7.60
CA SER A 20 9.16 -12.64 -8.12
C SER A 20 10.53 -12.21 -8.63
N MET A 21 11.62 -12.60 -7.94
CA MET A 21 13.00 -12.33 -8.39
C MET A 21 13.32 -13.05 -9.70
N ALA A 22 12.85 -14.27 -9.90
CA ALA A 22 13.05 -15.02 -11.15
C ALA A 22 12.31 -14.33 -12.32
N VAL A 23 11.05 -13.93 -12.13
CA VAL A 23 10.27 -13.24 -13.16
C VAL A 23 10.86 -11.87 -13.48
N TRP A 24 11.26 -11.11 -12.46
CA TRP A 24 11.82 -9.77 -12.65
C TRP A 24 13.25 -9.80 -13.15
N GLY A 25 14.03 -10.82 -12.76
CA GLY A 25 15.35 -11.03 -13.33
C GLY A 25 15.29 -11.24 -14.85
N ALA A 26 14.30 -11.97 -15.33
CA ALA A 26 14.06 -12.14 -16.75
C ALA A 26 13.66 -10.81 -17.44
N LEU A 27 12.87 -9.97 -16.77
CA LEU A 27 12.49 -8.64 -17.27
C LEU A 27 13.64 -7.63 -17.23
N LEU A 28 14.50 -7.68 -16.20
CA LEU A 28 15.71 -6.83 -16.09
C LEU A 28 16.71 -7.09 -17.21
N LEU A 29 16.81 -8.34 -17.68
CA LEU A 29 17.65 -8.69 -18.81
C LEU A 29 17.17 -8.06 -20.12
N SER A 30 15.87 -7.67 -20.17
CA SER A 30 15.27 -7.04 -21.35
C SER A 30 15.42 -5.51 -21.35
N ASP A 31 15.43 -4.85 -20.16
CA ASP A 31 15.49 -3.39 -20.06
C ASP A 31 16.11 -2.92 -18.72
N ILE A 32 17.19 -2.16 -18.80
CA ILE A 32 17.94 -1.64 -17.64
C ILE A 32 17.15 -0.60 -16.83
N LYS A 33 16.08 -0.04 -17.39
CA LYS A 33 15.26 1.01 -16.72
C LYS A 33 14.40 0.49 -15.56
N PHE A 34 14.36 -0.81 -15.33
CA PHE A 34 13.49 -1.45 -14.31
C PHE A 34 13.95 -1.28 -12.86
N TRP A 35 15.17 -0.84 -12.59
CA TRP A 35 15.69 -0.80 -11.23
C TRP A 35 14.93 0.17 -10.31
N HIS A 36 14.42 1.30 -10.84
CA HIS A 36 13.57 2.24 -10.07
C HIS A 36 12.27 1.60 -9.63
N ALA A 37 11.66 0.79 -10.49
CA ALA A 37 10.43 0.07 -10.19
C ALA A 37 10.63 -0.94 -9.05
N ILE A 38 11.77 -1.61 -9.01
CA ILE A 38 12.11 -2.57 -7.95
C ILE A 38 12.23 -1.87 -6.59
N ILE A 39 12.86 -0.70 -6.54
CA ILE A 39 12.98 0.09 -5.31
C ILE A 39 11.57 0.50 -4.81
N LEU A 40 10.74 1.08 -5.70
CA LEU A 40 9.38 1.48 -5.35
C LEU A 40 8.52 0.30 -4.93
N PHE A 41 8.67 -0.85 -5.58
CA PHE A 41 7.99 -2.07 -5.18
C PHE A 41 8.41 -2.52 -3.78
N ALA A 42 9.70 -2.51 -3.46
CA ALA A 42 10.19 -2.86 -2.13
C ALA A 42 9.64 -1.90 -1.06
N VAL A 43 9.61 -0.60 -1.35
CA VAL A 43 9.00 0.41 -0.47
C VAL A 43 7.51 0.13 -0.26
N ASN A 44 6.76 -0.14 -1.33
CA ASN A 44 5.34 -0.46 -1.23
C ASN A 44 5.09 -1.74 -0.44
N LEU A 45 5.92 -2.76 -0.62
CA LEU A 45 5.84 -4.01 0.15
C LEU A 45 6.08 -3.77 1.65
N LEU A 46 7.08 -2.94 2.00
CA LEU A 46 7.33 -2.56 3.38
C LEU A 46 6.16 -1.76 3.98
N LEU A 47 5.61 -0.79 3.23
CA LEU A 47 4.46 -0.01 3.67
C LEU A 47 3.22 -0.88 3.91
N ILE A 48 2.93 -1.84 3.02
CA ILE A 48 1.82 -2.79 3.20
C ILE A 48 2.04 -3.67 4.43
N SER A 49 3.27 -4.14 4.62
CA SER A 49 3.63 -4.95 5.79
C SER A 49 3.46 -4.15 7.09
N GLU A 50 3.96 -2.92 7.11
CA GLU A 50 3.84 -2.02 8.26
C GLU A 50 2.38 -1.65 8.54
N PHE A 51 1.62 -1.30 7.51
CA PHE A 51 0.19 -1.01 7.61
C PHE A 51 -0.59 -2.17 8.22
N ASN A 52 -0.34 -3.39 7.73
CA ASN A 52 -0.98 -4.60 8.25
C ASN A 52 -0.59 -4.90 9.71
N ASN A 53 0.69 -4.69 10.07
CA ASN A 53 1.19 -4.95 11.42
C ASN A 53 0.66 -3.94 12.44
N ARG A 54 0.60 -2.66 12.08
CA ARG A 54 0.15 -1.58 12.98
C ARG A 54 -1.36 -1.60 13.22
N ASN A 55 -2.15 -1.88 12.18
CA ASN A 55 -3.60 -1.76 12.28
C ASN A 55 -4.29 -3.07 12.66
N ALA A 56 -3.54 -4.16 12.87
CA ALA A 56 -4.07 -5.49 13.23
C ALA A 56 -5.33 -5.87 12.43
N LEU A 57 -5.39 -5.44 11.16
CA LEU A 57 -6.52 -5.65 10.24
C LEU A 57 -6.96 -7.11 10.16
N ASN A 58 -6.02 -7.99 10.39
CA ASN A 58 -6.28 -9.40 10.64
C ASN A 58 -5.71 -9.75 12.02
N ARG A 59 -6.53 -10.22 12.95
CA ARG A 59 -6.16 -10.72 14.29
C ARG A 59 -5.01 -11.74 14.31
N GLN A 60 -4.58 -12.20 13.15
CA GLN A 60 -3.40 -13.04 12.95
C GLN A 60 -2.36 -12.25 12.16
N HIS A 61 -1.11 -12.36 12.56
CA HIS A 61 0.08 -11.86 11.87
C HIS A 61 0.15 -12.44 10.44
N ASN A 62 -0.73 -11.93 9.56
CA ASN A 62 -0.98 -12.55 8.25
C ASN A 62 -0.03 -11.99 7.21
N ARG A 63 1.01 -12.76 6.96
CA ARG A 63 1.91 -12.61 5.81
C ARG A 63 1.20 -12.76 4.44
N LYS A 64 -0.08 -13.16 4.45
CA LYS A 64 -0.89 -13.37 3.24
C LYS A 64 -1.03 -12.13 2.37
N ILE A 65 -1.20 -10.95 2.99
CA ILE A 65 -1.39 -9.70 2.24
C ILE A 65 -0.15 -9.39 1.40
N CYS A 66 1.04 -9.57 1.97
CA CYS A 66 2.28 -9.39 1.23
C CYS A 66 2.42 -10.40 0.08
N CYS A 67 2.06 -11.69 0.31
CA CYS A 67 2.10 -12.71 -0.73
C CYS A 67 1.12 -12.40 -1.87
N VAL A 68 -0.10 -11.96 -1.55
CA VAL A 68 -1.11 -11.57 -2.56
C VAL A 68 -0.62 -10.35 -3.35
N TYR A 69 -0.05 -9.36 -2.67
CA TYR A 69 0.51 -8.20 -3.34
C TYR A 69 1.63 -8.56 -4.31
N ILE A 70 2.58 -9.40 -3.89
CA ILE A 70 3.66 -9.90 -4.75
C ILE A 70 3.08 -10.67 -5.94
N ALA A 71 2.08 -11.53 -5.72
CA ALA A 71 1.44 -12.31 -6.78
C ALA A 71 0.77 -11.42 -7.83
N ILE A 72 0.02 -10.40 -7.39
CA ILE A 72 -0.67 -9.46 -8.30
C ILE A 72 0.36 -8.67 -9.12
N MET A 73 1.40 -8.15 -8.47
CA MET A 73 2.43 -7.36 -9.15
C MET A 73 3.27 -8.19 -10.14
N THR A 74 3.53 -9.46 -9.84
CA THR A 74 4.20 -10.36 -10.78
C THR A 74 3.29 -10.79 -11.94
N ALA A 75 1.99 -10.89 -11.72
CA ALA A 75 1.02 -11.21 -12.78
C ALA A 75 0.78 -10.03 -13.75
N CYS A 76 0.99 -8.79 -13.32
CA CYS A 76 0.77 -7.59 -14.10
C CYS A 76 2.06 -6.77 -14.27
N PRO A 77 3.03 -7.23 -15.09
CA PRO A 77 4.33 -6.55 -15.26
C PRO A 77 4.20 -5.13 -15.79
N ASN A 78 3.14 -4.82 -16.54
CA ASN A 78 2.87 -3.46 -17.04
C ASN A 78 2.68 -2.43 -15.93
N LEU A 79 2.18 -2.83 -14.75
CA LEU A 79 2.06 -1.97 -13.58
C LEU A 79 3.43 -1.60 -12.97
N LEU A 80 4.42 -2.49 -13.12
CA LEU A 80 5.79 -2.26 -12.67
C LEU A 80 6.55 -1.30 -13.60
N THR A 81 6.23 -1.29 -14.90
CA THR A 81 6.91 -0.42 -15.86
C THR A 81 6.51 1.04 -15.72
N ASP A 82 5.31 1.31 -15.21
CA ASP A 82 4.81 2.67 -15.02
C ASP A 82 5.19 3.22 -13.64
N VAL A 83 6.27 4.01 -13.62
CA VAL A 83 6.77 4.69 -12.41
C VAL A 83 5.69 5.59 -11.78
N ARG A 84 4.81 6.19 -12.60
CA ARG A 84 3.73 7.05 -12.10
C ARG A 84 2.72 6.25 -11.31
N ALA A 85 2.30 5.10 -11.83
CA ALA A 85 1.38 4.20 -11.13
C ALA A 85 1.94 3.74 -9.78
N MET A 86 3.23 3.41 -9.74
CA MET A 86 3.92 3.00 -8.51
C MET A 86 4.01 4.13 -7.49
N LEU A 87 4.31 5.36 -7.94
CA LEU A 87 4.33 6.53 -7.05
C LEU A 87 2.94 6.83 -6.48
N VAL A 88 1.90 6.78 -7.31
CA VAL A 88 0.51 6.96 -6.89
C VAL A 88 0.13 5.92 -5.84
N GLN A 89 0.47 4.66 -6.06
CA GLN A 89 0.24 3.58 -5.10
C GLN A 89 0.95 3.85 -3.77
N THR A 90 2.20 4.31 -3.81
CA THR A 90 2.96 4.68 -2.59
C THR A 90 2.25 5.80 -1.84
N CYS A 91 1.80 6.86 -2.55
CA CYS A 91 1.08 7.98 -1.96
C CYS A 91 -0.22 7.53 -1.28
N ILE A 92 -1.02 6.67 -1.93
CA ILE A 92 -2.26 6.12 -1.35
C ILE A 92 -1.96 5.31 -0.10
N LEU A 93 -0.95 4.44 -0.13
CA LEU A 93 -0.59 3.61 1.02
C LEU A 93 -0.15 4.45 2.21
N ILE A 94 0.65 5.51 1.98
CA ILE A 94 1.05 6.43 3.04
C ILE A 94 -0.17 7.19 3.57
N ALA A 95 -1.03 7.72 2.68
CA ALA A 95 -2.24 8.43 3.06
C ALA A 95 -3.15 7.57 3.93
N LEU A 96 -3.42 6.32 3.53
CA LEU A 96 -4.19 5.36 4.31
C LEU A 96 -3.53 5.07 5.66
N THR A 97 -2.22 4.84 5.69
CA THR A 97 -1.50 4.57 6.94
C THR A 97 -1.64 5.74 7.91
N LYS A 98 -1.53 6.98 7.43
CA LYS A 98 -1.69 8.18 8.23
C LYS A 98 -3.13 8.38 8.71
N LEU A 99 -4.12 8.11 7.86
CA LEU A 99 -5.52 8.17 8.22
C LEU A 99 -5.87 7.18 9.34
N PHE A 100 -5.38 5.93 9.25
CA PHE A 100 -5.60 4.93 10.30
C PHE A 100 -4.87 5.26 11.61
N GLN A 101 -3.70 5.91 11.56
CA GLN A 101 -3.01 6.41 12.75
C GLN A 101 -3.83 7.49 13.47
N THR A 102 -4.54 8.34 12.73
CA THR A 102 -5.47 9.34 13.29
C THR A 102 -6.62 8.68 14.06
N TYR A 103 -7.12 7.53 13.59
CA TYR A 103 -8.15 6.77 14.30
C TYR A 103 -7.71 6.33 15.71
N GLN A 104 -6.43 6.01 15.88
CA GLN A 104 -5.87 5.60 17.17
C GLN A 104 -5.60 6.79 18.11
N ARG A 105 -5.43 8.01 17.57
CA ARG A 105 -5.12 9.24 18.32
C ARG A 105 -6.03 10.38 17.86
N ARG A 106 -7.18 10.53 18.51
CA ARG A 106 -8.24 11.49 18.13
C ARG A 106 -7.80 12.95 18.02
N ASP A 107 -6.74 13.36 18.71
CA ASP A 107 -6.29 14.76 18.80
C ASP A 107 -5.11 15.10 17.90
N ASP A 108 -4.62 14.16 17.09
CA ASP A 108 -3.41 14.40 16.30
C ASP A 108 -3.75 14.95 14.90
N MET A 109 -3.90 16.28 14.82
CA MET A 109 -4.14 17.03 13.57
C MET A 109 -3.03 16.78 12.55
N THR A 110 -1.80 16.54 12.98
CA THR A 110 -0.62 16.39 12.11
C THR A 110 -0.76 15.20 11.17
N HIS A 111 -1.29 14.08 11.66
CA HIS A 111 -1.46 12.87 10.86
C HIS A 111 -2.56 13.03 9.81
N ARG A 112 -3.62 13.82 10.10
CA ARG A 112 -4.68 14.16 9.13
C ARG A 112 -4.13 14.98 7.98
N TYR A 113 -3.45 16.09 8.29
CA TYR A 113 -2.82 16.91 7.26
C TYR A 113 -1.87 16.12 6.39
N ALA A 114 -1.05 15.25 6.99
CA ALA A 114 -0.16 14.38 6.24
C ALA A 114 -0.92 13.42 5.31
N ALA A 115 -2.05 12.84 5.75
CA ALA A 115 -2.87 11.96 4.91
C ALA A 115 -3.39 12.68 3.66
N TYR A 116 -4.00 13.87 3.85
CA TYR A 116 -4.51 14.67 2.72
C TYR A 116 -3.41 15.24 1.84
N LEU A 117 -2.26 15.60 2.41
CA LEU A 117 -1.10 16.05 1.64
C LEU A 117 -0.61 14.97 0.68
N PHE A 118 -0.42 13.73 1.18
CA PHE A 118 0.00 12.62 0.32
C PHE A 118 -1.07 12.24 -0.70
N LEU A 119 -2.35 12.32 -0.33
CA LEU A 119 -3.45 12.13 -1.27
C LEU A 119 -3.42 13.20 -2.37
N GLY A 120 -3.20 14.48 -2.02
CA GLY A 120 -3.07 15.59 -2.96
C GLY A 120 -1.90 15.41 -3.94
N ILE A 121 -0.74 14.95 -3.45
CA ILE A 121 0.41 14.62 -4.31
C ILE A 121 0.04 13.49 -5.28
N GLY A 122 -0.66 12.46 -4.81
CA GLY A 122 -1.15 11.38 -5.65
C GLY A 122 -2.12 11.86 -6.73
N ILE A 123 -3.05 12.78 -6.41
CA ILE A 123 -4.00 13.39 -7.35
C ILE A 123 -3.25 14.21 -8.41
N ALA A 124 -2.22 14.96 -8.02
CA ALA A 124 -1.41 15.72 -8.96
C ALA A 124 -0.67 14.82 -9.98
N ALA A 125 -0.26 13.62 -9.55
CA ALA A 125 0.36 12.63 -10.42
C ALA A 125 -0.66 11.90 -11.31
N TRP A 126 -1.88 11.66 -10.79
CA TRP A 126 -2.96 10.94 -11.49
C TRP A 126 -4.34 11.46 -11.08
N PRO A 127 -4.96 12.37 -11.89
CA PRO A 127 -6.22 13.06 -11.56
C PRO A 127 -7.42 12.16 -11.19
N PRO A 128 -7.60 10.94 -11.76
CA PRO A 128 -8.70 10.06 -11.36
C PRO A 128 -8.71 9.68 -9.87
N LEU A 129 -7.58 9.86 -9.18
CA LEU A 129 -7.50 9.63 -7.74
C LEU A 129 -8.40 10.58 -6.91
N LEU A 130 -8.87 11.66 -7.51
CA LEU A 130 -9.82 12.59 -6.88
C LEU A 130 -11.09 11.89 -6.40
N LEU A 131 -11.49 10.79 -7.04
CA LEU A 131 -12.63 9.96 -6.61
C LEU A 131 -12.42 9.32 -5.23
N PHE A 132 -11.18 9.22 -4.74
CA PHE A 132 -10.91 8.73 -3.39
C PHE A 132 -11.12 9.77 -2.29
N VAL A 133 -11.15 11.06 -2.62
CA VAL A 133 -11.37 12.14 -1.64
C VAL A 133 -12.69 11.96 -0.89
N PRO A 134 -13.86 11.79 -1.55
CA PRO A 134 -15.11 11.55 -0.85
C PRO A 134 -15.08 10.24 -0.02
N LEU A 135 -14.36 9.23 -0.44
CA LEU A 135 -14.19 8.00 0.33
C LEU A 135 -13.42 8.26 1.64
N PHE A 136 -12.36 9.08 1.58
CA PHE A 136 -11.62 9.51 2.76
C PHE A 136 -12.51 10.32 3.72
N TRP A 137 -13.35 11.22 3.20
CA TRP A 137 -14.31 11.99 4.00
C TRP A 137 -15.34 11.12 4.70
N ILE A 138 -15.91 10.16 3.97
CA ILE A 138 -16.86 9.20 4.56
C ILE A 138 -16.16 8.38 5.64
N GLY A 139 -14.92 7.92 5.39
CA GLY A 139 -14.12 7.19 6.38
C GLY A 139 -13.86 8.02 7.62
N GLU A 140 -13.53 9.31 7.48
CA GLU A 140 -13.32 10.23 8.60
C GLU A 140 -14.62 10.54 9.35
N ALA A 141 -15.71 10.77 8.63
CA ALA A 141 -17.01 11.04 9.21
C ALA A 141 -17.58 9.83 9.97
N ALA A 142 -17.55 8.64 9.36
CA ALA A 142 -18.16 7.44 9.90
C ALA A 142 -17.38 6.83 11.06
N TYR A 143 -16.05 6.86 11.00
CA TYR A 143 -15.21 6.14 11.96
C TYR A 143 -14.55 7.03 13.00
N LEU A 144 -14.24 8.29 12.66
CA LEU A 144 -13.54 9.19 13.58
C LEU A 144 -14.47 9.98 14.47
N MET A 145 -15.80 10.08 14.16
CA MET A 145 -16.79 10.91 14.88
C MET A 145 -16.27 12.31 15.26
N SER A 146 -15.24 12.77 14.59
CA SER A 146 -14.54 14.01 14.88
C SER A 146 -14.73 15.01 13.74
N PHE A 147 -16.00 15.32 13.44
CA PHE A 147 -16.32 16.52 12.66
C PHE A 147 -15.91 17.75 13.47
N SER A 148 -14.65 18.10 13.42
CA SER A 148 -14.21 19.40 13.88
C SER A 148 -14.19 20.33 12.67
N ILE A 149 -15.13 21.27 12.65
CA ILE A 149 -15.22 22.36 11.66
C ILE A 149 -13.89 23.15 11.57
N LYS A 150 -13.03 23.06 12.59
CA LYS A 150 -11.71 23.68 12.64
C LYS A 150 -10.63 22.99 11.77
N ALA A 151 -10.91 21.81 11.22
CA ALA A 151 -9.98 21.09 10.35
C ALA A 151 -10.19 21.37 8.85
N TRP A 152 -11.21 22.20 8.55
CA TRP A 152 -11.55 22.72 7.24
C TRP A 152 -11.21 24.22 7.20
#